data_a6ac10343b7f2cc38fdcdb181e18c8c3
#
_entry.id   a6ac10343b7f2cc38fdcdb181e18c8c3
#
_cell.length_a   1.000
_cell.length_b   1.000
_cell.length_c   1.000
_cell.angle_alpha   90.00
_cell.angle_beta   90.00
_cell.angle_gamma   90.00
#
_symmetry.space_group_name_H-M   'P 1'
#
loop_
_entity.id
_entity.type
_entity.pdbx_description
1 polymer ?
#
loop_
_entity_poly.entity_id
_entity_poly.type
_entity_poly.pdbx_seq_one_letter_code
_entity_poly.pdbx_strand_id
1 'polypeptide(L)'
;MKQTNERLCALAQKGDATALDSLIDNNKSFIGKVANDLFRSMNLAQSGLNLDTDDLKQAGNLGLWKAVPKFDAARGMKFLTYAAPAIRNAMMDMCLSLRLLKLNFQTMKKIQIFQIICIQ
;
A
#
# COMPACT_ATOMS: atom_id res chain seq x y z
N MET A 1 -27.69 8.36 -0.02
CA MET A 1 -26.68 9.30 -0.55
C MET A 1 -25.30 8.92 -0.04
N LYS A 2 -24.34 8.83 -0.94
CA LYS A 2 -22.97 8.63 -0.54
C LYS A 2 -22.45 9.88 0.18
N GLN A 3 -21.83 9.70 1.32
CA GLN A 3 -21.17 10.79 2.02
C GLN A 3 -19.85 11.12 1.31
N THR A 4 -19.46 12.39 1.38
CA THR A 4 -18.21 12.81 0.76
C THR A 4 -17.01 12.24 1.51
N ASN A 5 -15.88 12.10 0.82
CA ASN A 5 -14.64 11.65 1.45
C ASN A 5 -14.23 12.55 2.61
N GLU A 6 -14.39 13.85 2.45
CA GLU A 6 -13.99 14.83 3.45
C GLU A 6 -14.85 14.69 4.73
N ARG A 7 -16.13 14.45 4.57
CA ARG A 7 -17.02 14.23 5.71
C ARG A 7 -16.70 12.93 6.43
N LEU A 8 -16.49 11.86 5.67
CA LEU A 8 -16.13 10.57 6.25
C LEU A 8 -14.78 10.64 6.96
N CYS A 9 -13.82 11.37 6.38
CA CYS A 9 -12.52 11.57 6.99
C CYS A 9 -12.65 12.32 8.33
N ALA A 10 -13.48 13.38 8.37
CA ALA A 10 -13.73 14.12 9.60
C ALA A 10 -14.33 13.24 10.70
N LEU A 11 -15.28 12.38 10.33
CA LEU A 11 -15.89 11.44 11.27
C LEU A 11 -14.88 10.40 11.76
N ALA A 12 -14.05 9.88 10.85
CA ALA A 12 -13.02 8.90 11.20
C ALA A 12 -11.96 9.52 12.14
N GLN A 13 -11.63 10.80 11.94
CA GLN A 13 -10.70 11.51 12.82
C GLN A 13 -11.25 11.63 14.24
N LYS A 14 -12.57 11.59 14.39
CA LYS A 14 -13.22 11.62 15.70
C LYS A 14 -13.35 10.23 16.35
N GLY A 15 -12.85 9.20 15.67
CA GLY A 15 -12.88 7.84 16.20
C GLY A 15 -14.00 6.96 15.67
N ASP A 16 -14.72 7.39 14.63
CA ASP A 16 -15.81 6.60 14.05
C ASP A 16 -15.25 5.54 13.09
N ALA A 17 -15.18 4.29 13.56
CA ALA A 17 -14.67 3.19 12.75
C ALA A 17 -15.54 2.90 11.53
N THR A 18 -16.86 3.09 11.65
CA THR A 18 -17.77 2.88 10.54
C THR A 18 -17.50 3.87 9.41
N ALA A 19 -17.17 5.12 9.76
CA ALA A 19 -16.80 6.13 8.77
C ALA A 19 -15.51 5.76 8.04
N LEU A 20 -14.56 5.17 8.73
CA LEU A 20 -13.32 4.69 8.10
C LEU A 20 -13.60 3.58 7.09
N ASP A 21 -14.42 2.61 7.45
CA ASP A 21 -14.83 1.54 6.54
C ASP A 21 -15.51 2.09 5.29
N SER A 22 -16.41 3.05 5.48
CA SER A 22 -17.12 3.72 4.38
C SER A 22 -16.15 4.50 3.49
N LEU A 23 -15.16 5.13 4.08
CA LEU A 23 -14.15 5.89 3.36
C LEU A 23 -13.30 4.96 2.46
N ILE A 24 -12.90 3.82 2.99
CA ILE A 24 -12.18 2.81 2.23
C ILE A 24 -13.05 2.30 1.07
N ASP A 25 -14.32 2.01 1.35
CA ASP A 25 -15.24 1.50 0.34
C ASP A 25 -15.49 2.52 -0.77
N ASN A 26 -15.63 3.81 -0.42
CA ASN A 26 -15.82 4.88 -1.40
C ASN A 26 -14.64 5.00 -2.37
N ASN A 27 -13.45 4.65 -1.93
CA ASN A 27 -12.23 4.80 -2.73
C ASN A 27 -11.70 3.47 -3.26
N LYS A 28 -12.51 2.42 -3.17
CA LYS A 28 -12.14 1.08 -3.59
C LYS A 28 -11.75 1.03 -5.06
N SER A 29 -12.49 1.70 -5.92
CA SER A 29 -12.21 1.73 -7.37
C SER A 29 -10.88 2.42 -7.67
N PHE A 30 -10.60 3.53 -7.00
CA PHE A 30 -9.35 4.25 -7.16
C PHE A 30 -8.17 3.41 -6.70
N ILE A 31 -8.27 2.80 -5.53
CA ILE A 31 -7.21 1.96 -4.97
C ILE A 31 -6.96 0.75 -5.90
N GLY A 32 -8.03 0.14 -6.40
CA GLY A 32 -7.91 -0.97 -7.34
C GLY A 32 -7.21 -0.57 -8.64
N LYS A 33 -7.52 0.62 -9.16
CA LYS A 33 -6.87 1.12 -10.37
C LYS A 33 -5.38 1.35 -10.15
N VAL A 34 -5.01 1.99 -9.04
CA VAL A 34 -3.59 2.21 -8.72
C VAL A 34 -2.86 0.89 -8.55
N ALA A 35 -3.48 -0.08 -7.87
CA ALA A 35 -2.89 -1.40 -7.66
C ALA A 35 -2.64 -2.11 -9.00
N ASN A 36 -3.62 -2.09 -9.90
CA ASN A 36 -3.48 -2.70 -11.22
C ASN A 36 -2.41 -2.02 -12.06
N ASP A 37 -2.35 -0.68 -12.02
CA ASP A 37 -1.36 0.08 -12.76
C ASP A 37 0.06 -0.22 -12.27
N LEU A 38 0.26 -0.28 -10.95
CA LEU A 38 1.56 -0.62 -10.38
C LEU A 38 1.94 -2.07 -10.67
N PHE A 39 0.98 -3.00 -10.59
CA PHE A 39 1.23 -4.41 -10.86
C PHE A 39 1.78 -4.59 -12.28
N ARG A 40 1.20 -3.87 -13.24
CA ARG A 40 1.67 -3.94 -14.63
C ARG A 40 2.98 -3.18 -14.84
N SER A 41 3.08 -1.96 -14.34
CA SER A 41 4.24 -1.11 -14.59
C SER A 41 5.51 -1.65 -13.93
N MET A 42 5.39 -2.31 -12.79
CA MET A 42 6.52 -2.96 -12.11
C MET A 42 6.72 -4.40 -12.51
N ASN A 43 5.90 -4.91 -13.43
CA ASN A 43 5.98 -6.28 -13.95
C ASN A 43 5.97 -7.31 -12.82
N LEU A 44 5.06 -7.16 -11.87
CA LEU A 44 5.05 -7.97 -10.65
C LEU A 44 4.65 -9.42 -10.91
N ALA A 45 3.89 -9.68 -11.99
CA ALA A 45 3.52 -11.04 -12.34
C ALA A 45 4.75 -11.93 -12.60
N GLN A 46 5.84 -11.33 -13.06
CA GLN A 46 7.07 -12.05 -13.42
C GLN A 46 8.21 -11.78 -12.44
N SER A 47 7.91 -11.09 -11.34
CA SER A 47 8.94 -10.71 -10.36
C SER A 47 9.39 -11.85 -9.46
N GLY A 48 8.59 -12.91 -9.36
CA GLY A 48 8.86 -14.00 -8.41
C GLY A 48 8.58 -13.65 -6.96
N LEU A 49 7.92 -12.52 -6.70
CA LEU A 49 7.62 -12.07 -5.33
C LEU A 49 6.37 -12.72 -4.74
N ASN A 50 5.61 -13.46 -5.55
CA ASN A 50 4.35 -14.08 -5.13
C ASN A 50 3.38 -13.03 -4.58
N LEU A 51 3.28 -11.91 -5.28
CA LEU A 51 2.49 -10.75 -4.89
C LEU A 51 1.41 -10.55 -5.94
N ASP A 52 0.15 -10.39 -5.52
CA ASP A 52 -0.97 -10.13 -6.42
C ASP A 52 -1.54 -8.73 -6.22
N THR A 53 -2.56 -8.38 -7.03
CA THR A 53 -3.18 -7.06 -6.93
C THR A 53 -3.95 -6.88 -5.62
N ASP A 54 -4.47 -7.97 -5.03
CA ASP A 54 -5.18 -7.88 -3.76
C ASP A 54 -4.24 -7.48 -2.62
N ASP A 55 -3.02 -8.00 -2.62
CA ASP A 55 -2.00 -7.60 -1.66
C ASP A 55 -1.71 -6.09 -1.77
N LEU A 56 -1.61 -5.58 -3.00
CA LEU A 56 -1.39 -4.16 -3.24
C LEU A 56 -2.58 -3.32 -2.78
N LYS A 57 -3.81 -3.80 -3.01
CA LYS A 57 -5.00 -3.11 -2.54
C LYS A 57 -5.02 -2.98 -1.03
N GLN A 58 -4.63 -4.03 -0.31
CA GLN A 58 -4.56 -3.98 1.14
C GLN A 58 -3.50 -2.99 1.63
N ALA A 59 -2.35 -2.97 0.97
CA ALA A 59 -1.32 -1.98 1.27
C ALA A 59 -1.84 -0.55 1.03
N GLY A 60 -2.58 -0.36 -0.06
CA GLY A 60 -3.20 0.93 -0.38
C GLY A 60 -4.22 1.36 0.66
N ASN A 61 -5.05 0.42 1.14
CA ASN A 61 -6.01 0.69 2.22
C ASN A 61 -5.30 1.15 3.48
N LEU A 62 -4.18 0.55 3.81
CA LEU A 62 -3.38 0.95 4.96
C LEU A 62 -2.81 2.35 4.76
N GLY A 63 -2.36 2.67 3.55
CA GLY A 63 -1.89 4.02 3.23
C GLY A 63 -2.97 5.07 3.38
N LEU A 64 -4.19 4.76 2.94
CA LEU A 64 -5.34 5.63 3.12
C LEU A 64 -5.64 5.84 4.61
N TRP A 65 -5.65 4.76 5.38
CA TRP A 65 -5.90 4.83 6.82
C TRP A 65 -4.89 5.73 7.52
N LYS A 66 -3.62 5.62 7.16
CA LYS A 66 -2.56 6.44 7.75
C LYS A 66 -2.68 7.91 7.37
N ALA A 67 -3.29 8.22 6.24
CA ALA A 67 -3.48 9.60 5.78
C ALA A 67 -4.62 10.30 6.52
N VAL A 68 -5.59 9.55 7.06
CA VAL A 68 -6.78 10.12 7.69
C VAL A 68 -6.45 11.10 8.83
N PRO A 69 -5.61 10.73 9.83
CA PRO A 69 -5.39 11.65 10.94
C PRO A 69 -4.63 12.93 10.56
N LYS A 70 -3.94 12.91 9.45
CA LYS A 70 -3.11 14.05 9.01
C LYS A 70 -3.82 14.99 8.05
N PHE A 71 -4.99 14.60 7.55
CA PHE A 71 -5.72 15.41 6.59
C PHE A 71 -6.32 16.64 7.26
N ASP A 72 -6.16 17.79 6.61
CA ASP A 72 -6.70 19.06 7.06
C ASP A 72 -7.57 19.67 5.95
N ALA A 73 -8.88 19.62 6.14
CA ALA A 73 -9.84 20.14 5.17
C ALA A 73 -9.72 21.66 4.98
N ALA A 74 -9.19 22.37 5.98
CA ALA A 74 -9.03 23.81 5.92
C ALA A 74 -8.01 24.26 4.87
N ARG A 75 -7.14 23.35 4.41
CA ARG A 75 -6.17 23.67 3.36
C ARG A 75 -6.77 23.73 1.95
N GLY A 76 -8.06 23.42 1.79
CA GLY A 76 -8.75 23.52 0.52
C GLY A 76 -8.46 22.38 -0.46
N MET A 77 -7.74 21.35 -0.05
CA MET A 77 -7.43 20.20 -0.88
C MET A 77 -8.47 19.10 -0.66
N LYS A 78 -8.84 18.38 -1.72
CA LYS A 78 -9.71 17.22 -1.57
C LYS A 78 -8.97 16.08 -0.91
N PHE A 79 -9.70 15.27 -0.11
CA PHE A 79 -9.09 14.16 0.63
C PHE A 79 -8.35 13.20 -0.28
N LEU A 80 -8.96 12.79 -1.40
CA LEU A 80 -8.34 11.82 -2.28
C LEU A 80 -7.06 12.36 -2.92
N THR A 81 -7.04 13.66 -3.26
CA THR A 81 -5.83 14.30 -3.78
C THR A 81 -4.70 14.25 -2.76
N TYR A 82 -5.04 14.45 -1.49
CA TYR A 82 -4.06 14.37 -0.40
C TYR A 82 -3.61 12.94 -0.14
N ALA A 83 -4.55 11.99 -0.14
CA ALA A 83 -4.27 10.60 0.21
C ALA A 83 -3.62 9.80 -0.92
N ALA A 84 -3.79 10.22 -2.19
CA ALA A 84 -3.30 9.45 -3.33
C ALA A 84 -1.80 9.13 -3.26
N PRO A 85 -0.90 10.09 -2.93
CA PRO A 85 0.52 9.76 -2.77
C PRO A 85 0.78 8.77 -1.66
N ALA A 86 0.06 8.87 -0.54
CA ALA A 86 0.22 7.95 0.59
C ALA A 86 -0.22 6.53 0.21
N ILE A 87 -1.32 6.41 -0.55
CA ILE A 87 -1.80 5.12 -1.04
C ILE A 87 -0.76 4.48 -1.97
N ARG A 88 -0.27 5.25 -2.93
CA ARG A 88 0.73 4.76 -3.89
C ARG A 88 2.03 4.39 -3.20
N ASN A 89 2.51 5.24 -2.29
CA ASN A 89 3.76 5.00 -1.58
C ASN A 89 3.68 3.75 -0.71
N ALA A 90 2.54 3.50 -0.06
CA ALA A 90 2.34 2.29 0.74
C ALA A 90 2.46 1.04 -0.13
N MET A 91 1.88 1.05 -1.33
CA MET A 91 1.99 -0.06 -2.27
C MET A 91 3.43 -0.27 -2.73
N MET A 92 4.12 0.82 -3.09
CA MET A 92 5.52 0.77 -3.53
C MET A 92 6.44 0.29 -2.42
N ASP A 93 6.23 0.75 -1.19
CA ASP A 93 7.03 0.32 -0.05
C ASP A 93 6.90 -1.18 0.17
N MET A 94 5.69 -1.73 0.03
CA MET A 94 5.48 -3.17 0.13
C MET A 94 6.30 -3.92 -0.91
N CYS A 95 6.26 -3.47 -2.18
CA CYS A 95 6.99 -4.11 -3.27
C CYS A 95 8.50 -4.06 -3.01
N LEU A 96 9.01 -2.89 -2.60
CA LEU A 96 10.44 -2.72 -2.35
C LEU A 96 10.91 -3.55 -1.17
N SER A 97 10.12 -3.60 -0.10
CA SER A 97 10.45 -4.41 1.08
C SER A 97 10.54 -5.89 0.73
N LEU A 98 9.61 -6.40 -0.07
CA LEU A 98 9.62 -7.80 -0.49
C LEU A 98 10.81 -8.10 -1.40
N ARG A 99 11.17 -7.17 -2.30
CA ARG A 99 12.35 -7.34 -3.15
C ARG A 99 13.63 -7.40 -2.33
N LEU A 100 13.76 -6.54 -1.32
CA LEU A 100 14.91 -6.54 -0.43
C LEU A 100 15.01 -7.83 0.36
N LEU A 101 13.87 -8.33 0.88
CA LEU A 101 13.84 -9.60 1.59
C LEU A 101 14.28 -10.75 0.69
N LYS A 102 13.82 -10.78 -0.55
CA LYS A 102 14.20 -11.81 -1.52
C LYS A 102 15.69 -11.77 -1.80
N LEU A 103 16.26 -10.58 -2.00
CA LEU A 103 17.68 -10.41 -2.25
C LEU A 103 18.52 -10.86 -1.05
N ASN A 104 18.10 -10.46 0.17
CA ASN A 104 18.78 -10.86 1.39
C ASN A 104 18.76 -12.38 1.56
N PHE A 105 17.61 -13.00 1.29
CA PHE A 105 17.47 -14.44 1.42
C PHE A 105 18.35 -15.17 0.43
N GLN A 106 18.43 -14.70 -0.81
CA GLN A 106 19.32 -15.29 -1.84
C GLN A 106 20.78 -15.13 -1.47
N THR A 107 21.16 -13.98 -0.93
CA THR A 107 22.52 -13.71 -0.47
C THR A 107 22.89 -14.64 0.68
N MET A 108 21.98 -14.83 1.64
CA MET A 108 22.20 -15.73 2.76
C MET A 108 22.38 -17.18 2.30
N LYS A 109 21.60 -17.62 1.32
CA LYS A 109 21.75 -18.96 0.74
C LYS A 109 23.11 -19.13 0.10
N LYS A 110 23.58 -18.13 -0.66
CA LYS A 110 24.91 -18.19 -1.29
C LYS A 110 26.02 -18.25 -0.26
N ILE A 111 25.89 -17.49 0.82
CA ILE A 111 26.88 -17.51 1.92
C ILE A 111 26.92 -18.88 2.58
N GLN A 112 25.76 -19.47 2.86
CA GLN A 112 25.68 -20.81 3.47
C GLN A 112 26.32 -21.86 2.59
N ILE A 113 26.03 -21.85 1.29
CA ILE A 113 26.64 -22.80 0.33
C ILE A 113 28.14 -22.61 0.29
N PHE A 114 28.62 -21.36 0.25
CA PHE A 114 30.04 -21.05 0.26
C PHE A 114 30.71 -21.57 1.53
N GLN A 115 30.08 -21.39 2.69
CA GLN A 115 30.63 -21.89 3.95
C GLN A 115 30.70 -23.42 3.96
N ILE A 116 29.70 -24.10 3.44
CA ILE A 116 29.70 -25.57 3.34
C ILE A 116 30.84 -26.04 2.45
N ILE A 117 31.07 -25.38 1.32
CA ILE A 117 32.12 -25.73 0.39
C ILE A 117 33.51 -25.49 1.03
N CYS A 118 33.68 -24.39 1.77
CA CYS A 118 34.94 -24.06 2.40
C CYS A 118 35.32 -24.97 3.56
N ILE A 119 34.32 -25.59 4.22
CA ILE A 119 34.56 -26.48 5.35
C ILE A 119 34.97 -27.87 4.89
N GLN A 120 34.62 -28.25 3.67
CA GLN A 120 35.06 -29.51 3.07
C GLN A 120 36.43 -29.38 2.43
#